data_f000304f314f775e69cb726d53b19c43
#
_entry.id   f000304f314f775e69cb726d53b19c43
#
_cell.length_a   1.000
_cell.length_b   1.000
_cell.length_c   1.000
_cell.angle_alpha   90.00
_cell.angle_beta   90.00
_cell.angle_gamma   90.00
#
_symmetry.space_group_name_H-M   'P 1'
#
loop_
_entity.id
_entity.type
_entity.pdbx_description
1 polymer ?
#
loop_
_entity_poly.entity_id
_entity_poly.type
_entity_poly.pdbx_seq_one_letter_code
_entity_poly.pdbx_strand_id
1 'polypeptide(L)'
;MKHKAKQRPAQYPTYTFQIEAFSHEGRGIAHYGTHPDHPKEKHGKKVFIRYALVGETVQAKISNQTSRLEEADMVKLESDAAVGRVDPICPHFGVCGGCSLQHIHPDEQILLKQNVLKSHLQHFAGLQPEQWLDPIRSEKIDYRRRARVGVRYIAKQNRLVMGFREHHSNHLTPIQQCHVLDQRLSESLVELRKLLESLTGKAHIGHIELAMGDSEVALLIRHLDELNISDVNQLRQFALLKDWQLYLQPKGADSLHRVDDTQAPMRLHYSLDEFAVKFAFSPLDFTQVNSGVNAKMIQLACELLDLQKGERVLDLFCGLGNFSLPLARCVGETGQVVGVEASDEMVQRATENAKANQLSQALFFSQDLTKDFSHHSWAKQGFDALLIDPPRSGAFEVMQYVPNFGAKRIVYVSCNPSTLARDAGVLAQYGYQLKKAAVMDMFTHTEHVESIALFEKIEQFEKTQEIND
;
A
#
# COMPACT_ATOMS: atom_id res chain seq x y z
N MET A 1 -12.02 -26.73 33.01
CA MET A 1 -11.64 -25.50 32.33
C MET A 1 -12.41 -24.33 32.94
N LYS A 2 -11.74 -23.42 33.66
CA LYS A 2 -12.39 -22.29 34.32
C LYS A 2 -12.73 -21.25 33.25
N HIS A 3 -13.99 -20.96 33.01
CA HIS A 3 -14.46 -19.85 32.20
C HIS A 3 -13.91 -18.54 32.80
N LYS A 4 -12.96 -17.90 32.12
CA LYS A 4 -12.61 -16.51 32.41
C LYS A 4 -13.84 -15.66 32.13
N ALA A 5 -14.42 -15.06 33.19
CA ALA A 5 -15.48 -14.09 33.07
C ALA A 5 -15.04 -12.99 32.06
N LYS A 6 -15.91 -12.69 31.08
CA LYS A 6 -15.73 -11.54 30.20
C LYS A 6 -15.65 -10.29 31.07
N GLN A 7 -14.49 -9.71 31.21
CA GLN A 7 -14.33 -8.38 31.81
C GLN A 7 -15.22 -7.42 31.02
N ARG A 8 -16.06 -6.65 31.71
CA ARG A 8 -16.77 -5.51 31.12
C ARG A 8 -15.72 -4.60 30.48
N PRO A 9 -15.97 -4.03 29.28
CA PRO A 9 -15.04 -3.08 28.68
C PRO A 9 -14.77 -1.98 29.71
N ALA A 10 -13.48 -1.74 30.00
CA ALA A 10 -13.08 -0.67 30.89
C ALA A 10 -13.64 0.65 30.35
N GLN A 11 -14.39 1.36 31.19
CA GLN A 11 -14.91 2.67 30.82
C GLN A 11 -13.78 3.66 31.02
N TYR A 12 -12.99 3.86 29.92
CA TYR A 12 -11.86 4.80 29.95
C TYR A 12 -12.37 6.24 30.08
N PRO A 13 -11.66 7.09 30.84
CA PRO A 13 -12.02 8.49 31.07
C PRO A 13 -11.79 9.34 29.81
N THR A 14 -12.44 10.50 29.82
CA THR A 14 -12.26 11.57 28.82
C THR A 14 -11.52 12.71 29.50
N TYR A 15 -10.55 13.31 28.80
CA TYR A 15 -9.77 14.45 29.27
C TYR A 15 -9.65 15.49 28.15
N THR A 16 -9.35 16.73 28.54
CA THR A 16 -9.11 17.85 27.62
C THR A 16 -7.62 17.99 27.35
N PHE A 17 -7.23 18.01 26.07
CA PHE A 17 -5.86 18.13 25.64
C PHE A 17 -5.67 19.25 24.63
N GLN A 18 -4.57 19.98 24.74
CA GLN A 18 -4.05 20.84 23.68
C GLN A 18 -3.07 20.05 22.84
N ILE A 19 -3.24 20.08 21.51
CA ILE A 19 -2.43 19.32 20.57
C ILE A 19 -1.17 20.12 20.21
N GLU A 20 -0.01 19.58 20.57
CA GLU A 20 1.29 20.23 20.47
C GLU A 20 2.04 19.87 19.20
N ALA A 21 1.87 18.64 18.71
CA ALA A 21 2.59 18.10 17.56
C ALA A 21 1.77 17.03 16.82
N PHE A 22 2.31 16.56 15.71
CA PHE A 22 1.72 15.48 14.92
C PHE A 22 2.67 14.26 14.91
N SER A 23 2.12 13.08 15.07
CA SER A 23 2.89 11.83 14.93
C SER A 23 3.04 11.43 13.46
N HIS A 24 4.01 10.57 13.17
CA HIS A 24 4.18 9.97 11.85
C HIS A 24 2.99 9.09 11.42
N GLU A 25 2.14 8.68 12.35
CA GLU A 25 0.91 7.90 12.08
C GLU A 25 -0.32 8.81 11.92
N GLY A 26 -0.15 10.11 11.74
CA GLY A 26 -1.27 11.04 11.54
C GLY A 26 -2.12 11.29 12.78
N ARG A 27 -1.54 11.15 13.99
CA ARG A 27 -2.23 11.41 15.27
C ARG A 27 -1.71 12.68 15.91
N GLY A 28 -2.59 13.46 16.53
CA GLY A 28 -2.17 14.56 17.41
C GLY A 28 -1.39 14.04 18.61
N ILE A 29 -0.35 14.75 19.01
CA ILE A 29 0.44 14.47 20.21
C ILE A 29 0.14 15.53 21.25
N ALA A 30 -0.17 15.10 22.46
CA ALA A 30 -0.37 15.91 23.63
C ALA A 30 0.28 15.27 24.85
N HIS A 31 0.40 16.03 25.92
CA HIS A 31 0.89 15.55 27.22
C HIS A 31 -0.12 15.88 28.34
N TYR A 32 -0.19 15.01 29.32
CA TYR A 32 -0.88 15.38 30.56
C TYR A 32 -0.17 16.56 31.21
N GLY A 33 -0.89 17.63 31.44
CA GLY A 33 -0.37 18.90 32.01
C GLY A 33 -1.15 19.33 33.21
N THR A 34 -1.20 20.64 33.41
CA THR A 34 -1.85 21.28 34.58
C THR A 34 -3.35 21.49 34.43
N HIS A 35 -3.97 20.98 33.35
CA HIS A 35 -5.41 21.10 33.16
C HIS A 35 -6.17 20.44 34.33
N PRO A 36 -7.25 21.05 34.84
CA PRO A 36 -7.95 20.59 36.06
C PRO A 36 -8.48 19.15 36.01
N ASP A 37 -8.78 18.63 34.83
CA ASP A 37 -9.26 17.25 34.65
C ASP A 37 -8.13 16.20 34.57
N HIS A 38 -6.85 16.64 34.51
CA HIS A 38 -5.71 15.76 34.40
C HIS A 38 -5.31 15.14 35.75
N PRO A 39 -5.15 13.81 35.83
CA PRO A 39 -4.61 13.16 37.03
C PRO A 39 -3.15 13.57 37.25
N LYS A 40 -2.81 13.99 38.46
CA LYS A 40 -1.44 14.47 38.84
C LYS A 40 -0.37 13.41 38.57
N GLU A 41 -0.69 12.14 38.80
CA GLU A 41 0.20 11.00 38.62
C GLU A 41 0.55 10.72 37.16
N LYS A 42 -0.19 11.31 36.24
CA LYS A 42 0.07 11.18 34.78
C LYS A 42 0.81 12.38 34.19
N HIS A 43 1.14 13.42 34.99
CA HIS A 43 1.76 14.63 34.48
C HIS A 43 3.00 14.34 33.64
N GLY A 44 3.10 14.96 32.44
CA GLY A 44 4.16 14.72 31.45
C GLY A 44 4.02 13.46 30.61
N LYS A 45 3.06 12.58 30.89
CA LYS A 45 2.83 11.38 30.08
C LYS A 45 2.25 11.75 28.72
N LYS A 46 2.82 11.15 27.67
CA LYS A 46 2.42 11.38 26.27
C LYS A 46 1.12 10.68 25.91
N VAL A 47 0.26 11.36 25.17
CA VAL A 47 -0.99 10.85 24.62
C VAL A 47 -1.02 11.06 23.11
N PHE A 48 -1.32 10.00 22.36
CA PHE A 48 -1.58 10.05 20.92
C PHE A 48 -3.09 10.08 20.67
N ILE A 49 -3.55 11.15 20.02
CA ILE A 49 -4.99 11.42 19.88
C ILE A 49 -5.38 11.37 18.40
N ARG A 50 -6.20 10.41 18.01
CA ARG A 50 -6.72 10.30 16.65
C ARG A 50 -7.70 11.44 16.37
N TYR A 51 -7.69 11.89 15.11
CA TYR A 51 -8.61 12.91 14.56
C TYR A 51 -8.42 14.32 15.11
N ALA A 52 -7.33 14.59 15.82
CA ALA A 52 -6.99 15.90 16.38
C ALA A 52 -5.83 16.53 15.62
N LEU A 53 -5.87 17.85 15.39
CA LEU A 53 -4.85 18.60 14.65
C LEU A 53 -4.04 19.51 15.57
N VAL A 54 -2.82 19.82 15.18
CA VAL A 54 -1.93 20.72 15.93
C VAL A 54 -2.58 22.08 16.13
N GLY A 55 -2.49 22.60 17.34
CA GLY A 55 -3.08 23.87 17.75
C GLY A 55 -4.51 23.78 18.29
N GLU A 56 -5.18 22.62 18.11
CA GLU A 56 -6.54 22.42 18.63
C GLU A 56 -6.52 22.06 20.12
N THR A 57 -7.58 22.48 20.82
CA THR A 57 -7.94 21.94 22.14
C THR A 57 -9.12 21.01 21.96
N VAL A 58 -8.99 19.78 22.44
CA VAL A 58 -9.96 18.70 22.19
C VAL A 58 -10.29 17.93 23.47
N GLN A 59 -11.53 17.50 23.61
CA GLN A 59 -11.86 16.40 24.51
C GLN A 59 -11.55 15.08 23.82
N ALA A 60 -10.75 14.25 24.49
CA ALA A 60 -10.36 12.95 23.95
C ALA A 60 -10.60 11.84 24.98
N LYS A 61 -11.27 10.76 24.53
CA LYS A 61 -11.54 9.57 25.31
C LYS A 61 -10.38 8.60 25.15
N ILE A 62 -9.79 8.21 26.27
CA ILE A 62 -8.72 7.22 26.27
C ILE A 62 -9.24 5.90 25.70
N SER A 63 -8.47 5.29 24.80
CA SER A 63 -8.80 4.02 24.15
C SER A 63 -7.82 2.91 24.50
N ASN A 64 -6.57 3.26 24.80
CA ASN A 64 -5.54 2.31 25.22
C ASN A 64 -4.55 2.96 26.21
N GLN A 65 -4.02 2.16 27.14
CA GLN A 65 -3.07 2.63 28.17
C GLN A 65 -1.90 1.68 28.29
N THR A 66 -0.71 2.21 28.20
CA THR A 66 0.56 1.52 28.53
C THR A 66 1.29 2.27 29.63
N SER A 67 2.39 1.72 30.13
CA SER A 67 3.23 2.41 31.12
C SER A 67 3.86 3.70 30.56
N ARG A 68 4.17 3.75 29.26
CA ARG A 68 4.92 4.85 28.62
C ARG A 68 4.05 5.87 27.91
N LEU A 69 2.93 5.45 27.34
CA LEU A 69 2.07 6.31 26.53
C LEU A 69 0.60 5.88 26.64
N GLU A 70 -0.29 6.75 26.24
CA GLU A 70 -1.71 6.46 26.10
C GLU A 70 -2.17 6.80 24.69
N GLU A 71 -3.25 6.14 24.26
CA GLU A 71 -3.94 6.42 23.00
C GLU A 71 -5.36 6.87 23.32
N ALA A 72 -5.84 7.84 22.55
CA ALA A 72 -7.18 8.39 22.72
C ALA A 72 -7.84 8.72 21.37
N ASP A 73 -9.15 8.86 21.40
CA ASP A 73 -9.95 9.32 20.28
C ASP A 73 -10.59 10.66 20.63
N MET A 74 -10.42 11.64 19.73
CA MET A 74 -11.12 12.90 19.85
C MET A 74 -12.64 12.66 19.82
N VAL A 75 -13.34 13.20 20.81
CA VAL A 75 -14.81 13.13 20.89
C VAL A 75 -15.46 14.48 20.65
N LYS A 76 -14.74 15.59 20.92
CA LYS A 76 -15.24 16.93 20.72
C LYS A 76 -14.09 17.92 20.50
N LEU A 77 -14.30 18.87 19.62
CA LEU A 77 -13.43 20.05 19.46
C LEU A 77 -13.89 21.13 20.45
N GLU A 78 -12.97 21.70 21.23
CA GLU A 78 -13.25 22.73 22.25
C GLU A 78 -12.72 24.12 21.84
N SER A 79 -11.79 24.19 20.90
CA SER A 79 -11.25 25.41 20.31
C SER A 79 -11.84 25.67 18.92
N ASP A 80 -11.41 26.75 18.28
CA ASP A 80 -11.57 26.91 16.83
C ASP A 80 -10.85 25.77 16.09
N ALA A 81 -11.38 25.42 14.91
CA ALA A 81 -10.79 24.41 14.05
C ALA A 81 -9.43 24.88 13.52
N ALA A 82 -8.44 23.99 13.52
CA ALA A 82 -7.13 24.28 12.94
C ALA A 82 -7.26 24.51 11.43
N VAL A 83 -6.33 25.30 10.88
CA VAL A 83 -6.18 25.46 9.43
C VAL A 83 -5.96 24.08 8.80
N GLY A 84 -6.70 23.77 7.74
CA GLY A 84 -6.66 22.48 7.08
C GLY A 84 -7.62 21.43 7.64
N ARG A 85 -8.37 21.69 8.70
CA ARG A 85 -9.47 20.81 9.12
C ARG A 85 -10.64 20.90 8.13
N VAL A 86 -11.16 19.74 7.76
CA VAL A 86 -12.34 19.60 6.91
C VAL A 86 -13.31 18.56 7.48
N ASP A 87 -14.56 18.65 7.09
CA ASP A 87 -15.52 17.60 7.41
C ASP A 87 -15.24 16.36 6.56
N PRO A 88 -15.16 15.16 7.18
CA PRO A 88 -14.99 13.92 6.45
C PRO A 88 -16.12 13.64 5.46
N ILE A 89 -15.79 13.31 4.21
CA ILE A 89 -16.79 13.00 3.18
C ILE A 89 -17.48 11.64 3.41
N CYS A 90 -16.85 10.73 4.14
CA CYS A 90 -17.35 9.38 4.37
C CYS A 90 -18.12 9.29 5.69
N PRO A 91 -19.40 8.85 5.68
CA PRO A 91 -20.20 8.71 6.91
C PRO A 91 -19.68 7.62 7.86
N HIS A 92 -18.77 6.76 7.39
CA HIS A 92 -18.16 5.70 8.18
C HIS A 92 -16.78 6.10 8.76
N PHE A 93 -16.32 7.33 8.49
CA PHE A 93 -15.07 7.82 9.06
C PHE A 93 -15.12 7.83 10.59
N GLY A 94 -14.02 7.52 11.24
CA GLY A 94 -13.94 7.39 12.70
C GLY A 94 -14.33 6.02 13.24
N VAL A 95 -15.03 5.19 12.46
CA VAL A 95 -15.36 3.80 12.81
C VAL A 95 -14.65 2.81 11.89
N CYS A 96 -14.81 2.99 10.56
CA CYS A 96 -14.15 2.18 9.55
C CYS A 96 -12.63 2.41 9.58
N GLY A 97 -11.85 1.32 9.64
CA GLY A 97 -10.39 1.37 9.64
C GLY A 97 -9.73 1.62 8.29
N GLY A 98 -10.51 1.90 7.25
CA GLY A 98 -9.99 2.10 5.90
C GLY A 98 -9.36 3.48 5.64
N CYS A 99 -9.73 4.49 6.43
CA CYS A 99 -9.23 5.87 6.30
C CYS A 99 -8.95 6.45 7.69
N SER A 100 -7.86 7.22 7.81
CA SER A 100 -7.42 7.84 9.06
C SER A 100 -7.32 9.37 8.98
N LEU A 101 -7.28 9.97 7.79
CA LEU A 101 -6.98 11.39 7.59
C LEU A 101 -8.07 12.19 6.87
N GLN A 102 -9.31 11.69 6.72
CA GLN A 102 -10.36 12.45 6.01
C GLN A 102 -10.77 13.76 6.69
N HIS A 103 -10.43 13.97 7.95
CA HIS A 103 -10.64 15.22 8.68
C HIS A 103 -9.59 16.29 8.35
N ILE A 104 -8.64 16.00 7.46
CA ILE A 104 -7.56 16.88 7.05
C ILE A 104 -7.71 17.17 5.55
N HIS A 105 -7.54 18.42 5.13
CA HIS A 105 -7.55 18.77 3.71
C HIS A 105 -6.47 17.97 2.96
N PRO A 106 -6.76 17.40 1.78
CA PRO A 106 -5.80 16.55 1.05
C PRO A 106 -4.45 17.21 0.77
N ASP A 107 -4.39 18.53 0.62
CA ASP A 107 -3.12 19.24 0.42
C ASP A 107 -2.29 19.28 1.71
N GLU A 108 -2.91 19.31 2.88
CA GLU A 108 -2.21 19.17 4.16
C GLU A 108 -1.80 17.71 4.43
N GLN A 109 -2.60 16.72 3.98
CA GLN A 109 -2.24 15.30 4.12
C GLN A 109 -0.92 14.99 3.42
N ILE A 110 -0.70 15.51 2.20
CA ILE A 110 0.54 15.23 1.46
C ILE A 110 1.75 15.93 2.07
N LEU A 111 1.59 17.12 2.62
CA LEU A 111 2.64 17.83 3.36
C LEU A 111 3.03 17.07 4.64
N LEU A 112 2.04 16.53 5.37
CA LEU A 112 2.31 15.66 6.52
C LEU A 112 3.13 14.43 6.12
N LYS A 113 2.76 13.75 5.04
CA LYS A 113 3.50 12.59 4.50
C LYS A 113 4.93 12.94 4.13
N GLN A 114 5.14 14.09 3.48
CA GLN A 114 6.48 14.58 3.15
C GLN A 114 7.31 14.89 4.38
N ASN A 115 6.72 15.51 5.40
CA ASN A 115 7.41 15.80 6.65
C ASN A 115 7.81 14.52 7.41
N VAL A 116 6.97 13.48 7.35
CA VAL A 116 7.31 12.16 7.90
C VAL A 116 8.53 11.58 7.20
N LEU A 117 8.55 11.55 5.87
CA LEU A 117 9.69 11.05 5.10
C LEU A 117 10.97 11.84 5.41
N LYS A 118 10.87 13.18 5.41
CA LYS A 118 11.98 14.08 5.72
C LYS A 118 12.56 13.81 7.12
N SER A 119 11.69 13.67 8.12
CA SER A 119 12.08 13.38 9.50
C SER A 119 12.79 12.02 9.61
N HIS A 120 12.31 10.99 8.94
CA HIS A 120 12.92 9.66 8.99
C HIS A 120 14.28 9.63 8.29
N LEU A 121 14.42 10.21 7.11
CA LEU A 121 15.71 10.31 6.41
C LEU A 121 16.75 11.05 7.26
N GLN A 122 16.37 12.17 7.87
CA GLN A 122 17.26 12.94 8.71
C GLN A 122 17.62 12.21 10.02
N HIS A 123 16.63 11.62 10.69
CA HIS A 123 16.82 11.05 12.03
C HIS A 123 17.54 9.70 12.00
N PHE A 124 17.19 8.81 11.04
CA PHE A 124 17.74 7.46 10.99
C PHE A 124 18.98 7.32 10.12
N ALA A 125 19.13 8.18 9.10
CA ALA A 125 20.25 8.09 8.17
C ALA A 125 21.15 9.34 8.17
N GLY A 126 20.72 10.45 8.75
CA GLY A 126 21.42 11.73 8.64
C GLY A 126 21.41 12.31 7.23
N LEU A 127 20.48 11.86 6.39
CA LEU A 127 20.43 12.19 4.97
C LEU A 127 19.31 13.18 4.66
N GLN A 128 19.55 13.99 3.64
CA GLN A 128 18.51 14.77 2.95
C GLN A 128 18.78 14.71 1.44
N PRO A 129 17.74 14.68 0.59
CA PRO A 129 17.94 14.78 -0.84
C PRO A 129 18.46 16.17 -1.21
N GLU A 130 19.26 16.27 -2.26
CA GLU A 130 19.67 17.56 -2.83
C GLU A 130 18.46 18.35 -3.34
N GLN A 131 17.46 17.62 -3.86
CA GLN A 131 16.20 18.20 -4.35
C GLN A 131 15.00 17.41 -3.87
N TRP A 132 14.04 18.09 -3.27
CA TRP A 132 12.69 17.60 -3.10
C TRP A 132 11.88 17.85 -4.37
N LEU A 133 11.33 16.79 -4.96
CA LEU A 133 10.43 16.90 -6.10
C LEU A 133 9.00 17.14 -5.62
N ASP A 134 8.16 17.62 -6.53
CA ASP A 134 6.73 17.77 -6.27
C ASP A 134 6.09 16.40 -5.97
N PRO A 135 5.15 16.34 -5.03
CA PRO A 135 4.46 15.10 -4.70
C PRO A 135 3.68 14.52 -5.88
N ILE A 136 3.77 13.21 -6.08
CA ILE A 136 2.93 12.52 -7.07
C ILE A 136 1.52 12.35 -6.52
N ARG A 137 0.54 12.82 -7.27
CA ARG A 137 -0.87 12.79 -6.89
C ARG A 137 -1.75 12.42 -8.09
N SER A 138 -2.92 11.85 -7.79
CA SER A 138 -3.99 11.61 -8.75
C SER A 138 -5.35 12.00 -8.14
N GLU A 139 -6.42 11.36 -8.55
CA GLU A 139 -7.74 11.57 -7.97
C GLU A 139 -7.72 11.29 -6.46
N LYS A 140 -8.47 12.12 -5.70
CA LYS A 140 -8.54 12.05 -4.24
C LYS A 140 -9.60 11.06 -3.74
N ILE A 141 -10.56 10.73 -4.60
CA ILE A 141 -11.67 9.80 -4.39
C ILE A 141 -11.73 8.82 -5.57
N ASP A 142 -12.49 7.73 -5.41
CA ASP A 142 -12.80 6.74 -6.45
C ASP A 142 -11.56 6.12 -7.14
N TYR A 143 -10.37 6.24 -6.52
CA TYR A 143 -9.11 5.80 -7.08
C TYR A 143 -8.82 4.32 -6.88
N ARG A 144 -9.42 3.71 -5.84
CA ARG A 144 -9.01 2.38 -5.35
C ARG A 144 -9.67 1.27 -6.13
N ARG A 145 -8.88 0.55 -6.91
CA ARG A 145 -9.31 -0.53 -7.80
C ARG A 145 -9.33 -1.91 -7.15
N ARG A 146 -8.98 -2.04 -5.87
CA ARG A 146 -8.95 -3.33 -5.18
C ARG A 146 -9.37 -3.21 -3.73
N ALA A 147 -10.19 -4.15 -3.27
CA ALA A 147 -10.60 -4.23 -1.87
C ALA A 147 -10.90 -5.67 -1.42
N ARG A 148 -10.52 -5.97 -0.19
CA ARG A 148 -11.02 -7.14 0.54
C ARG A 148 -12.07 -6.68 1.53
N VAL A 149 -13.30 -7.12 1.33
CA VAL A 149 -14.46 -6.78 2.16
C VAL A 149 -14.82 -7.99 3.02
N GLY A 150 -14.79 -7.83 4.32
CA GLY A 150 -15.16 -8.89 5.27
C GLY A 150 -16.65 -9.19 5.20
N VAL A 151 -17.01 -10.46 5.34
CA VAL A 151 -18.39 -10.93 5.45
C VAL A 151 -18.53 -11.73 6.73
N ARG A 152 -19.58 -11.45 7.50
CA ARG A 152 -19.87 -12.18 8.74
C ARG A 152 -21.37 -12.36 8.91
N TYR A 153 -21.82 -13.60 8.99
CA TYR A 153 -23.20 -13.93 9.37
C TYR A 153 -23.32 -14.08 10.89
N ILE A 154 -24.25 -13.34 11.48
CA ILE A 154 -24.58 -13.36 12.91
C ILE A 154 -25.86 -14.17 13.11
N ALA A 155 -25.74 -15.47 13.34
CA ALA A 155 -26.86 -16.41 13.40
C ALA A 155 -27.93 -16.00 14.41
N LYS A 156 -27.55 -15.51 15.62
CA LYS A 156 -28.49 -15.05 16.66
C LYS A 156 -29.38 -13.89 16.23
N GLN A 157 -28.96 -13.10 15.26
CA GLN A 157 -29.67 -11.92 14.76
C GLN A 157 -30.23 -12.15 13.35
N ASN A 158 -29.96 -13.31 12.74
CA ASN A 158 -30.25 -13.61 11.34
C ASN A 158 -29.78 -12.47 10.39
N ARG A 159 -28.59 -11.92 10.64
CA ARG A 159 -28.07 -10.74 9.96
C ARG A 159 -26.70 -11.01 9.37
N LEU A 160 -26.50 -10.62 8.11
CA LEU A 160 -25.20 -10.59 7.47
C LEU A 160 -24.61 -9.17 7.60
N VAL A 161 -23.35 -9.09 8.02
CA VAL A 161 -22.57 -7.87 8.05
C VAL A 161 -21.50 -7.97 6.97
N MET A 162 -21.45 -6.99 6.09
CA MET A 162 -20.44 -6.86 5.03
C MET A 162 -19.79 -5.49 5.13
N GLY A 163 -18.45 -5.45 5.19
CA GLY A 163 -17.73 -4.19 5.28
C GLY A 163 -16.26 -4.33 5.65
N PHE A 164 -15.63 -3.22 5.98
CA PHE A 164 -14.24 -3.18 6.41
C PHE A 164 -14.10 -3.32 7.92
N ARG A 165 -12.93 -3.76 8.39
CA ARG A 165 -12.64 -3.83 9.82
C ARG A 165 -12.67 -2.43 10.44
N GLU A 166 -13.19 -2.35 11.64
CA GLU A 166 -13.06 -1.16 12.48
C GLU A 166 -11.61 -0.96 12.93
N HIS A 167 -11.25 0.25 13.32
CA HIS A 167 -9.97 0.53 13.96
C HIS A 167 -9.78 -0.33 15.23
N HIS A 168 -8.63 -0.98 15.35
CA HIS A 168 -8.22 -1.78 16.53
C HIS A 168 -9.23 -2.85 16.98
N SER A 169 -10.11 -3.31 16.11
CA SER A 169 -11.17 -4.25 16.40
C SER A 169 -11.24 -5.36 15.33
N ASN A 170 -11.81 -6.50 15.73
CA ASN A 170 -12.18 -7.58 14.81
C ASN A 170 -13.62 -7.43 14.29
N HIS A 171 -14.31 -6.35 14.66
CA HIS A 171 -15.64 -6.05 14.14
C HIS A 171 -15.57 -5.51 12.72
N LEU A 172 -16.67 -5.65 11.99
CA LEU A 172 -16.84 -5.09 10.67
C LEU A 172 -17.78 -3.89 10.75
N THR A 173 -17.35 -2.76 10.19
CA THR A 173 -18.24 -1.62 9.91
C THR A 173 -19.14 -1.99 8.74
N PRO A 174 -20.48 -2.05 8.91
CA PRO A 174 -21.38 -2.30 7.77
C PRO A 174 -21.33 -1.09 6.83
N ILE A 175 -20.73 -1.25 5.67
CA ILE A 175 -20.58 -0.16 4.69
C ILE A 175 -21.73 -0.17 3.68
N GLN A 176 -22.18 1.03 3.30
CA GLN A 176 -23.15 1.23 2.24
C GLN A 176 -22.51 1.86 0.99
N GLN A 177 -21.48 2.67 1.22
CA GLN A 177 -20.68 3.34 0.19
C GLN A 177 -19.25 3.51 0.67
N CYS A 178 -18.31 3.69 -0.26
CA CYS A 178 -16.92 3.93 0.06
C CYS A 178 -16.33 4.91 -0.96
N HIS A 179 -16.04 6.14 -0.53
CA HIS A 179 -15.56 7.21 -1.41
C HIS A 179 -14.12 7.05 -1.91
N VAL A 180 -13.38 6.05 -1.43
CA VAL A 180 -12.05 5.74 -1.97
C VAL A 180 -12.05 4.58 -2.97
N LEU A 181 -13.08 3.72 -2.95
CA LEU A 181 -13.26 2.68 -3.97
C LEU A 181 -13.73 3.29 -5.28
N ASP A 182 -13.25 2.74 -6.41
CA ASP A 182 -13.82 3.05 -7.73
C ASP A 182 -15.36 3.02 -7.66
N GLN A 183 -15.99 3.96 -8.33
CA GLN A 183 -17.42 4.18 -8.27
C GLN A 183 -18.23 2.90 -8.59
N ARG A 184 -17.82 2.14 -9.61
CA ARG A 184 -18.47 0.87 -9.99
C ARG A 184 -18.51 -0.14 -8.85
N LEU A 185 -17.43 -0.21 -8.05
CA LEU A 185 -17.35 -1.08 -6.86
C LEU A 185 -18.20 -0.53 -5.72
N SER A 186 -18.09 0.78 -5.45
CA SER A 186 -18.78 1.43 -4.34
C SER A 186 -20.30 1.35 -4.47
N GLU A 187 -20.84 1.66 -5.64
CA GLU A 187 -22.28 1.62 -5.94
C GLU A 187 -22.89 0.21 -5.85
N SER A 188 -22.07 -0.81 -6.07
CA SER A 188 -22.53 -2.22 -6.05
C SER A 188 -22.57 -2.83 -4.63
N LEU A 189 -21.99 -2.18 -3.61
CA LEU A 189 -21.85 -2.75 -2.25
C LEU A 189 -23.19 -3.13 -1.61
N VAL A 190 -24.21 -2.29 -1.75
CA VAL A 190 -25.53 -2.53 -1.15
C VAL A 190 -26.24 -3.71 -1.81
N GLU A 191 -26.20 -3.79 -3.15
CA GLU A 191 -26.81 -4.88 -3.90
C GLU A 191 -26.08 -6.19 -3.63
N LEU A 192 -24.75 -6.17 -3.63
CA LEU A 192 -23.93 -7.34 -3.31
C LEU A 192 -24.21 -7.86 -1.89
N ARG A 193 -24.34 -6.98 -0.91
CA ARG A 193 -24.73 -7.37 0.46
C ARG A 193 -26.09 -8.05 0.47
N LYS A 194 -27.10 -7.49 -0.22
CA LYS A 194 -28.45 -8.10 -0.29
C LYS A 194 -28.40 -9.47 -0.96
N LEU A 195 -27.64 -9.62 -2.04
CA LEU A 195 -27.41 -10.90 -2.69
C LEU A 195 -26.80 -11.92 -1.71
N LEU A 196 -25.69 -11.59 -1.05
CA LEU A 196 -25.05 -12.49 -0.09
C LEU A 196 -25.96 -12.86 1.07
N GLU A 197 -26.83 -11.94 1.50
CA GLU A 197 -27.82 -12.18 2.57
C GLU A 197 -28.93 -13.14 2.15
N SER A 198 -29.26 -13.20 0.85
CA SER A 198 -30.27 -14.12 0.30
C SER A 198 -29.77 -15.55 0.12
N LEU A 199 -28.45 -15.77 0.05
CA LEU A 199 -27.88 -17.09 -0.16
C LEU A 199 -28.15 -18.03 1.03
N THR A 200 -28.38 -19.30 0.73
CA THR A 200 -28.47 -20.35 1.77
C THR A 200 -27.13 -20.59 2.44
N GLY A 201 -26.04 -20.56 1.68
CA GLY A 201 -24.66 -20.73 2.15
C GLY A 201 -24.02 -19.48 2.74
N LYS A 202 -24.75 -18.41 3.02
CA LYS A 202 -24.23 -17.13 3.54
C LYS A 202 -23.36 -17.24 4.79
N ALA A 203 -23.59 -18.24 5.63
CA ALA A 203 -22.81 -18.48 6.83
C ALA A 203 -21.38 -18.98 6.54
N HIS A 204 -21.13 -19.48 5.35
CA HIS A 204 -19.87 -20.06 4.92
C HIS A 204 -19.00 -19.06 4.14
N ILE A 205 -19.47 -17.85 3.87
CA ILE A 205 -18.72 -16.81 3.19
C ILE A 205 -17.84 -16.07 4.19
N GLY A 206 -16.51 -16.12 4.01
CA GLY A 206 -15.55 -15.49 4.91
C GLY A 206 -15.23 -14.04 4.55
N HIS A 207 -15.06 -13.77 3.27
CA HIS A 207 -14.85 -12.43 2.70
C HIS A 207 -15.07 -12.47 1.20
N ILE A 208 -15.17 -11.29 0.61
CA ILE A 208 -15.11 -11.10 -0.84
C ILE A 208 -13.89 -10.27 -1.19
N GLU A 209 -13.31 -10.51 -2.37
CA GLU A 209 -12.33 -9.62 -2.96
C GLU A 209 -12.90 -9.03 -4.24
N LEU A 210 -12.65 -7.74 -4.39
CA LEU A 210 -12.97 -6.97 -5.59
C LEU A 210 -11.65 -6.53 -6.22
N ALA A 211 -11.47 -6.78 -7.51
CA ALA A 211 -10.30 -6.35 -8.26
C ALA A 211 -10.73 -5.82 -9.62
N MET A 212 -10.08 -4.78 -10.10
CA MET A 212 -10.41 -4.16 -11.37
C MET A 212 -9.19 -4.02 -12.25
N GLY A 213 -9.40 -4.36 -13.53
CA GLY A 213 -8.59 -3.89 -14.64
C GLY A 213 -9.08 -2.53 -15.13
N ASP A 214 -8.72 -2.16 -16.35
CA ASP A 214 -9.21 -0.91 -16.96
C ASP A 214 -10.69 -1.02 -17.31
N SER A 215 -11.12 -2.15 -17.85
CA SER A 215 -12.50 -2.43 -18.21
C SER A 215 -13.16 -3.52 -17.36
N GLU A 216 -12.40 -4.54 -16.98
CA GLU A 216 -12.92 -5.71 -16.28
C GLU A 216 -13.04 -5.50 -14.77
N VAL A 217 -14.01 -6.15 -14.16
CA VAL A 217 -14.17 -6.26 -12.70
C VAL A 217 -14.23 -7.72 -12.31
N ALA A 218 -13.46 -8.14 -11.32
CA ALA A 218 -13.52 -9.45 -10.71
C ALA A 218 -14.18 -9.39 -9.35
N LEU A 219 -15.19 -10.23 -9.15
CA LEU A 219 -15.79 -10.55 -7.86
C LEU A 219 -15.31 -11.95 -7.43
N LEU A 220 -14.51 -12.02 -6.39
CA LEU A 220 -14.03 -13.25 -5.81
C LEU A 220 -14.74 -13.53 -4.49
N ILE A 221 -15.38 -14.68 -4.37
CA ILE A 221 -16.05 -15.14 -3.16
C ILE A 221 -15.17 -16.18 -2.46
N ARG A 222 -14.64 -15.81 -1.29
CA ARG A 222 -13.94 -16.75 -0.41
C ARG A 222 -14.97 -17.45 0.48
N HIS A 223 -15.14 -18.75 0.29
CA HIS A 223 -16.09 -19.56 1.07
C HIS A 223 -15.37 -20.72 1.79
N LEU A 224 -15.93 -21.12 2.92
CA LEU A 224 -15.34 -22.14 3.81
C LEU A 224 -15.84 -23.55 3.49
N ASP A 225 -17.13 -23.63 3.16
CA ASP A 225 -17.81 -24.86 2.76
C ASP A 225 -18.40 -24.67 1.36
N GLU A 226 -18.67 -25.74 0.68
CA GLU A 226 -19.17 -25.74 -0.70
C GLU A 226 -20.53 -25.02 -0.80
N LEU A 227 -20.64 -24.09 -1.76
CA LEU A 227 -21.90 -23.42 -2.08
C LEU A 227 -22.76 -24.32 -2.96
N ASN A 228 -24.05 -24.38 -2.69
CA ASN A 228 -24.97 -25.15 -3.53
C ASN A 228 -25.18 -24.50 -4.91
N ILE A 229 -25.72 -25.28 -5.84
CA ILE A 229 -25.93 -24.85 -7.23
C ILE A 229 -26.83 -23.62 -7.33
N SER A 230 -27.87 -23.51 -6.47
CA SER A 230 -28.77 -22.34 -6.43
C SER A 230 -28.03 -21.07 -6.05
N ASP A 231 -27.18 -21.11 -5.03
CA ASP A 231 -26.36 -19.97 -4.59
C ASP A 231 -25.37 -19.55 -5.68
N VAL A 232 -24.68 -20.51 -6.30
CA VAL A 232 -23.75 -20.23 -7.40
C VAL A 232 -24.47 -19.59 -8.59
N ASN A 233 -25.68 -20.05 -8.93
CA ASN A 233 -26.45 -19.46 -10.02
C ASN A 233 -26.92 -18.03 -9.70
N GLN A 234 -27.29 -17.72 -8.47
CA GLN A 234 -27.61 -16.33 -8.06
C GLN A 234 -26.39 -15.42 -8.20
N LEU A 235 -25.20 -15.89 -7.76
CA LEU A 235 -23.95 -15.16 -7.93
C LEU A 235 -23.61 -14.94 -9.41
N ARG A 236 -23.80 -15.96 -10.26
CA ARG A 236 -23.60 -15.84 -11.73
C ARG A 236 -24.52 -14.80 -12.35
N GLN A 237 -25.81 -14.81 -11.98
CA GLN A 237 -26.78 -13.83 -12.49
C GLN A 237 -26.38 -12.40 -12.12
N PHE A 238 -25.94 -12.20 -10.88
CA PHE A 238 -25.45 -10.89 -10.44
C PHE A 238 -24.22 -10.46 -11.25
N ALA A 239 -23.22 -11.35 -11.41
CA ALA A 239 -22.02 -11.08 -12.17
C ALA A 239 -22.35 -10.72 -13.64
N LEU A 240 -23.26 -11.46 -14.28
CA LEU A 240 -23.73 -11.19 -15.63
C LEU A 240 -24.42 -9.83 -15.75
N LEU A 241 -25.29 -9.47 -14.79
CA LEU A 241 -25.99 -8.17 -14.80
C LEU A 241 -25.04 -6.99 -14.63
N LYS A 242 -23.92 -7.19 -13.93
CA LYS A 242 -22.89 -6.17 -13.68
C LYS A 242 -21.77 -6.19 -14.73
N ASP A 243 -21.75 -7.15 -15.63
CA ASP A 243 -20.63 -7.43 -16.55
C ASP A 243 -19.32 -7.66 -15.77
N TRP A 244 -19.40 -8.50 -14.73
CA TRP A 244 -18.29 -8.85 -13.87
C TRP A 244 -17.86 -10.30 -14.04
N GLN A 245 -16.57 -10.57 -13.90
CA GLN A 245 -16.03 -11.92 -13.81
C GLN A 245 -16.27 -12.46 -12.40
N LEU A 246 -16.80 -13.68 -12.29
CA LEU A 246 -17.07 -14.33 -11.01
C LEU A 246 -16.06 -15.43 -10.72
N TYR A 247 -15.45 -15.35 -9.55
CA TYR A 247 -14.49 -16.33 -9.06
C TYR A 247 -14.95 -16.93 -7.72
N LEU A 248 -14.72 -18.21 -7.54
CA LEU A 248 -14.87 -18.90 -6.25
C LEU A 248 -13.51 -19.38 -5.76
N GLN A 249 -13.31 -19.29 -4.45
CA GLN A 249 -12.10 -19.75 -3.76
C GLN A 249 -12.47 -20.53 -2.49
N PRO A 250 -12.62 -21.87 -2.58
CA PRO A 250 -12.99 -22.68 -1.41
C PRO A 250 -11.86 -22.90 -0.42
N LYS A 251 -10.60 -22.85 -0.86
CA LYS A 251 -9.42 -23.14 -0.03
C LYS A 251 -8.31 -22.11 -0.24
N GLY A 252 -7.06 -22.53 -0.41
CA GLY A 252 -5.91 -21.69 -0.73
C GLY A 252 -6.00 -21.02 -2.10
N ALA A 253 -4.95 -20.27 -2.46
CA ALA A 253 -4.86 -19.58 -3.75
C ALA A 253 -5.08 -20.52 -4.94
N ASP A 254 -4.51 -21.71 -4.88
CA ASP A 254 -4.59 -22.75 -5.93
C ASP A 254 -6.02 -23.25 -6.20
N SER A 255 -6.96 -22.96 -5.29
CA SER A 255 -8.37 -23.33 -5.46
C SER A 255 -9.20 -22.29 -6.20
N LEU A 256 -8.60 -21.16 -6.59
CA LEU A 256 -9.28 -20.12 -7.35
C LEU A 256 -9.72 -20.65 -8.71
N HIS A 257 -10.99 -20.49 -9.03
CA HIS A 257 -11.53 -20.84 -10.34
C HIS A 257 -12.63 -19.88 -10.75
N ARG A 258 -12.71 -19.63 -12.07
CA ARG A 258 -13.74 -18.79 -12.67
C ARG A 258 -15.00 -19.60 -12.92
N VAL A 259 -16.18 -19.03 -12.64
CA VAL A 259 -17.46 -19.74 -12.73
C VAL A 259 -18.50 -19.06 -13.61
N ASP A 260 -18.35 -17.81 -14.01
CA ASP A 260 -19.21 -17.15 -15.00
C ASP A 260 -18.93 -17.69 -16.41
N ASP A 261 -17.66 -17.86 -16.76
CA ASP A 261 -17.19 -18.49 -17.99
C ASP A 261 -15.97 -19.36 -17.68
N THR A 262 -16.17 -20.68 -17.64
CA THR A 262 -15.12 -21.65 -17.28
C THR A 262 -14.06 -21.83 -18.35
N GLN A 263 -14.30 -21.35 -19.58
CA GLN A 263 -13.35 -21.43 -20.70
C GLN A 263 -12.54 -20.15 -20.88
N ALA A 264 -13.01 -19.03 -20.32
CA ALA A 264 -12.31 -17.77 -20.41
C ALA A 264 -11.07 -17.74 -19.50
N PRO A 265 -9.99 -17.07 -19.90
CA PRO A 265 -8.82 -16.93 -19.07
C PRO A 265 -9.14 -16.16 -17.78
N MET A 266 -8.49 -16.55 -16.68
CA MET A 266 -8.59 -15.87 -15.37
C MET A 266 -7.69 -14.63 -15.35
N ARG A 267 -7.99 -13.62 -16.16
CA ARG A 267 -7.17 -12.43 -16.34
C ARG A 267 -8.01 -11.16 -16.34
N LEU A 268 -7.44 -10.15 -15.73
CA LEU A 268 -7.81 -8.75 -15.82
C LEU A 268 -6.65 -8.02 -16.47
N HIS A 269 -6.90 -6.82 -17.03
CA HIS A 269 -5.87 -6.08 -17.76
C HIS A 269 -5.83 -4.62 -17.31
N TYR A 270 -4.62 -4.05 -17.31
CA TYR A 270 -4.42 -2.60 -17.26
C TYR A 270 -3.32 -2.18 -18.24
N SER A 271 -3.34 -0.93 -18.64
CA SER A 271 -2.41 -0.37 -19.61
C SER A 271 -1.61 0.79 -19.01
N LEU A 272 -0.41 0.94 -19.51
CA LEU A 272 0.42 2.13 -19.36
C LEU A 272 0.63 2.71 -20.75
N ASP A 273 -0.29 3.59 -21.17
CA ASP A 273 -0.41 4.05 -22.54
C ASP A 273 0.82 4.82 -23.02
N GLU A 274 1.46 5.60 -22.12
CA GLU A 274 2.70 6.34 -22.42
C GLU A 274 3.86 5.43 -22.85
N PHE A 275 3.85 4.16 -22.39
CA PHE A 275 4.87 3.17 -22.73
C PHE A 275 4.39 2.16 -23.77
N ALA A 276 3.13 2.25 -24.20
CA ALA A 276 2.47 1.25 -25.06
C ALA A 276 2.64 -0.16 -24.49
N VAL A 277 2.35 -0.34 -23.20
CA VAL A 277 2.45 -1.62 -22.47
C VAL A 277 1.11 -1.98 -21.87
N LYS A 278 0.67 -3.22 -22.10
CA LYS A 278 -0.53 -3.80 -21.51
C LYS A 278 -0.15 -4.98 -20.60
N PHE A 279 -0.68 -4.99 -19.39
CA PHE A 279 -0.47 -6.04 -18.42
C PHE A 279 -1.70 -6.91 -18.27
N ALA A 280 -1.48 -8.22 -18.18
CA ALA A 280 -2.47 -9.19 -17.76
C ALA A 280 -2.13 -9.65 -16.33
N PHE A 281 -3.13 -9.76 -15.46
CA PHE A 281 -2.94 -10.18 -14.07
C PHE A 281 -4.12 -11.04 -13.57
N SER A 282 -3.86 -11.91 -12.60
CA SER A 282 -4.89 -12.67 -11.90
C SER A 282 -5.57 -11.80 -10.83
N PRO A 283 -6.84 -12.02 -10.47
CA PRO A 283 -7.48 -11.32 -9.35
C PRO A 283 -6.72 -11.39 -8.03
N LEU A 284 -5.86 -12.40 -7.83
CA LEU A 284 -5.03 -12.54 -6.63
C LEU A 284 -3.65 -11.87 -6.75
N ASP A 285 -3.19 -11.55 -7.96
CA ASP A 285 -1.88 -10.93 -8.15
C ASP A 285 -1.87 -9.53 -7.52
N PHE A 286 -0.72 -9.14 -6.96
CA PHE A 286 -0.55 -7.78 -6.45
C PHE A 286 -0.51 -6.78 -7.63
N THR A 287 -1.31 -5.74 -7.53
CA THR A 287 -1.27 -4.56 -8.42
C THR A 287 -1.43 -3.30 -7.58
N GLN A 288 -0.87 -2.19 -8.05
CA GLN A 288 -1.04 -0.89 -7.39
C GLN A 288 -2.52 -0.48 -7.42
N VAL A 289 -3.03 -0.07 -6.25
CA VAL A 289 -4.47 0.19 -6.08
C VAL A 289 -4.94 1.49 -6.70
N ASN A 290 -4.03 2.43 -6.94
CA ASN A 290 -4.27 3.74 -7.54
C ASN A 290 -3.54 3.81 -8.89
N SER A 291 -4.27 3.56 -9.98
CA SER A 291 -3.69 3.52 -11.33
C SER A 291 -3.10 4.85 -11.79
N GLY A 292 -3.71 5.98 -11.40
CA GLY A 292 -3.21 7.31 -11.76
C GLY A 292 -1.88 7.65 -11.09
N VAL A 293 -1.70 7.26 -9.82
CA VAL A 293 -0.40 7.39 -9.13
C VAL A 293 0.59 6.39 -9.69
N ASN A 294 0.17 5.14 -9.99
CA ASN A 294 1.05 4.12 -10.57
C ASN A 294 1.67 4.58 -11.91
N ALA A 295 0.87 5.12 -12.83
CA ALA A 295 1.38 5.62 -14.11
C ALA A 295 2.41 6.74 -13.93
N LYS A 296 2.11 7.73 -13.10
CA LYS A 296 3.03 8.86 -12.80
C LYS A 296 4.29 8.40 -12.04
N MET A 297 4.19 7.43 -11.15
CA MET A 297 5.32 6.84 -10.42
C MET A 297 6.29 6.15 -11.39
N ILE A 298 5.77 5.37 -12.33
CA ILE A 298 6.57 4.69 -13.33
C ILE A 298 7.24 5.70 -14.27
N GLN A 299 6.49 6.71 -14.73
CA GLN A 299 7.04 7.78 -15.55
C GLN A 299 8.20 8.47 -14.83
N LEU A 300 8.00 8.90 -13.57
CA LEU A 300 9.05 9.52 -12.77
C LEU A 300 10.24 8.57 -12.54
N ALA A 301 10.01 7.28 -12.32
CA ALA A 301 11.12 6.31 -12.17
C ALA A 301 11.97 6.22 -13.43
N CYS A 302 11.37 6.20 -14.62
CA CYS A 302 12.08 6.23 -15.90
C CYS A 302 12.84 7.55 -16.10
N GLU A 303 12.23 8.68 -15.76
CA GLU A 303 12.88 10.00 -15.83
C GLU A 303 14.07 10.11 -14.88
N LEU A 304 13.95 9.60 -13.65
CA LEU A 304 15.02 9.63 -12.65
C LEU A 304 16.19 8.73 -13.03
N LEU A 305 15.90 7.56 -13.61
CA LEU A 305 16.94 6.67 -14.08
C LEU A 305 17.64 7.20 -15.36
N ASP A 306 17.02 8.09 -16.11
CA ASP A 306 17.57 8.71 -17.35
C ASP A 306 18.25 7.69 -18.27
N LEU A 307 17.51 6.62 -18.58
CA LEU A 307 18.05 5.45 -19.28
C LEU A 307 18.38 5.74 -20.75
N GLN A 308 19.56 5.33 -21.16
CA GLN A 308 20.00 5.42 -22.55
C GLN A 308 19.75 4.12 -23.31
N LYS A 309 19.61 4.19 -24.63
CA LYS A 309 19.48 3.00 -25.47
C LYS A 309 20.72 2.11 -25.34
N GLY A 310 20.48 0.83 -25.12
CA GLY A 310 21.55 -0.16 -24.94
C GLY A 310 21.96 -0.42 -23.48
N GLU A 311 21.50 0.39 -22.54
CA GLU A 311 21.81 0.19 -21.11
C GLU A 311 21.16 -1.08 -20.55
N ARG A 312 21.78 -1.59 -19.48
CA ARG A 312 21.30 -2.75 -18.70
C ARG A 312 20.73 -2.30 -17.36
N VAL A 313 19.51 -2.70 -17.08
CA VAL A 313 18.80 -2.34 -15.84
C VAL A 313 18.43 -3.58 -15.05
N LEU A 314 18.62 -3.53 -13.73
CA LEU A 314 18.15 -4.53 -12.80
C LEU A 314 16.91 -4.00 -12.05
N ASP A 315 15.81 -4.75 -12.10
CA ASP A 315 14.55 -4.43 -11.41
C ASP A 315 14.31 -5.49 -10.32
N LEU A 316 14.47 -5.11 -9.06
CA LEU A 316 14.35 -5.99 -7.90
C LEU A 316 12.96 -5.88 -7.27
N PHE A 317 12.39 -7.03 -6.91
CA PHE A 317 10.99 -7.20 -6.48
C PHE A 317 10.02 -6.84 -7.61
N CYS A 318 10.33 -7.29 -8.83
CA CYS A 318 9.68 -6.83 -10.05
C CYS A 318 8.19 -7.23 -10.18
N GLY A 319 7.70 -8.18 -9.35
CA GLY A 319 6.32 -8.66 -9.43
C GLY A 319 5.97 -9.17 -10.82
N LEU A 320 4.86 -8.68 -11.38
CA LEU A 320 4.40 -9.00 -12.74
C LEU A 320 5.07 -8.16 -13.85
N GLY A 321 6.12 -7.40 -13.52
CA GLY A 321 6.88 -6.56 -14.44
C GLY A 321 6.42 -5.11 -14.54
N ASN A 322 5.72 -4.59 -13.53
CA ASN A 322 5.11 -3.25 -13.53
C ASN A 322 6.09 -2.11 -13.90
N PHE A 323 7.35 -2.19 -13.42
CA PHE A 323 8.44 -1.30 -13.84
C PHE A 323 9.26 -1.89 -14.98
N SER A 324 9.54 -3.21 -14.96
CA SER A 324 10.44 -3.85 -15.92
C SER A 324 10.03 -3.61 -17.38
N LEU A 325 8.73 -3.67 -17.72
CA LEU A 325 8.29 -3.52 -19.09
C LEU A 325 8.43 -2.08 -19.61
N PRO A 326 8.02 -1.03 -18.86
CA PRO A 326 8.33 0.35 -19.19
C PRO A 326 9.85 0.62 -19.33
N LEU A 327 10.68 0.12 -18.40
CA LEU A 327 12.12 0.24 -18.45
C LEU A 327 12.69 -0.41 -19.73
N ALA A 328 12.11 -1.56 -20.16
CA ALA A 328 12.52 -2.21 -21.42
C ALA A 328 12.19 -1.34 -22.66
N ARG A 329 11.09 -0.58 -22.63
CA ARG A 329 10.82 0.44 -23.67
C ARG A 329 11.87 1.56 -23.66
N CYS A 330 12.30 2.00 -22.48
CA CYS A 330 13.31 3.05 -22.33
C CYS A 330 14.66 2.62 -22.91
N VAL A 331 15.19 1.45 -22.54
CA VAL A 331 16.51 0.97 -23.02
C VAL A 331 16.50 0.50 -24.47
N GLY A 332 15.33 0.24 -25.05
CA GLY A 332 15.17 -0.20 -26.44
C GLY A 332 15.67 -1.64 -26.71
N GLU A 333 15.67 -2.04 -27.99
CA GLU A 333 15.96 -3.42 -28.39
C GLU A 333 17.42 -3.84 -28.14
N THR A 334 18.34 -2.90 -28.07
CA THR A 334 19.77 -3.16 -27.83
C THR A 334 20.12 -3.18 -26.34
N GLY A 335 19.23 -2.70 -25.47
CA GLY A 335 19.40 -2.76 -24.03
C GLY A 335 18.86 -4.03 -23.42
N GLN A 336 18.91 -4.14 -22.09
CA GLN A 336 18.38 -5.30 -21.37
C GLN A 336 17.80 -4.89 -20.03
N VAL A 337 16.65 -5.45 -19.67
CA VAL A 337 16.09 -5.37 -18.33
C VAL A 337 16.07 -6.77 -17.72
N VAL A 338 16.61 -6.90 -16.52
CA VAL A 338 16.55 -8.14 -15.73
C VAL A 338 15.63 -7.89 -14.53
N GLY A 339 14.47 -8.52 -14.52
CA GLY A 339 13.55 -8.52 -13.38
C GLY A 339 13.82 -9.70 -12.46
N VAL A 340 13.87 -9.45 -11.15
CA VAL A 340 14.09 -10.50 -10.14
C VAL A 340 12.97 -10.45 -9.11
N GLU A 341 12.36 -11.60 -8.87
CA GLU A 341 11.20 -11.76 -7.99
C GLU A 341 11.30 -13.10 -7.26
N ALA A 342 10.76 -13.18 -6.04
CA ALA A 342 10.82 -14.42 -5.25
C ALA A 342 9.73 -15.44 -5.66
N SER A 343 8.62 -14.98 -6.21
CA SER A 343 7.49 -15.83 -6.61
C SER A 343 7.63 -16.33 -8.04
N ASP A 344 7.76 -17.65 -8.23
CA ASP A 344 7.77 -18.29 -9.55
C ASP A 344 6.53 -17.92 -10.38
N GLU A 345 5.35 -17.82 -9.74
CA GLU A 345 4.11 -17.43 -10.41
C GLU A 345 4.19 -16.00 -10.96
N MET A 346 4.76 -15.07 -10.20
CA MET A 346 4.95 -13.69 -10.65
C MET A 346 5.98 -13.58 -11.76
N VAL A 347 7.09 -14.33 -11.68
CA VAL A 347 8.11 -14.44 -12.75
C VAL A 347 7.49 -14.95 -14.05
N GLN A 348 6.65 -16.00 -13.95
CA GLN A 348 5.92 -16.51 -15.11
C GLN A 348 4.99 -15.43 -15.68
N ARG A 349 4.26 -14.70 -14.83
CA ARG A 349 3.35 -13.62 -15.22
C ARG A 349 4.09 -12.49 -15.93
N ALA A 350 5.23 -12.05 -15.37
CA ALA A 350 6.08 -11.03 -15.96
C ALA A 350 6.59 -11.46 -17.35
N THR A 351 6.99 -12.74 -17.49
CA THR A 351 7.44 -13.32 -18.77
C THR A 351 6.31 -13.37 -19.79
N GLU A 352 5.10 -13.77 -19.39
CA GLU A 352 3.90 -13.75 -20.25
C GLU A 352 3.60 -12.32 -20.72
N ASN A 353 3.65 -11.34 -19.80
CA ASN A 353 3.43 -9.93 -20.10
C ASN A 353 4.49 -9.38 -21.06
N ALA A 354 5.78 -9.68 -20.84
CA ALA A 354 6.85 -9.26 -21.75
C ALA A 354 6.65 -9.81 -23.16
N LYS A 355 6.32 -11.10 -23.26
CA LYS A 355 6.04 -11.74 -24.55
C LYS A 355 4.84 -11.10 -25.27
N ALA A 356 3.76 -10.84 -24.55
CA ALA A 356 2.55 -10.21 -25.10
C ALA A 356 2.81 -8.79 -25.62
N ASN A 357 3.76 -8.07 -25.02
CA ASN A 357 4.19 -6.73 -25.41
C ASN A 357 5.40 -6.71 -26.37
N GLN A 358 5.87 -7.88 -26.84
CA GLN A 358 7.00 -8.02 -27.76
C GLN A 358 8.30 -7.40 -27.21
N LEU A 359 8.55 -7.60 -25.90
CA LEU A 359 9.72 -7.08 -25.19
C LEU A 359 10.70 -8.21 -24.86
N SER A 360 11.36 -8.76 -25.89
CA SER A 360 12.31 -9.87 -25.75
C SER A 360 13.56 -9.55 -24.94
N GLN A 361 13.89 -8.26 -24.76
CA GLN A 361 15.00 -7.77 -23.95
C GLN A 361 14.68 -7.73 -22.42
N ALA A 362 13.42 -7.96 -22.03
CA ALA A 362 13.04 -8.09 -20.63
C ALA A 362 13.10 -9.58 -20.20
N LEU A 363 14.01 -9.90 -19.30
CA LEU A 363 14.26 -11.26 -18.79
C LEU A 363 13.89 -11.30 -17.31
N PHE A 364 13.30 -12.42 -16.85
CA PHE A 364 12.83 -12.55 -15.47
C PHE A 364 13.40 -13.80 -14.81
N PHE A 365 13.82 -13.67 -13.54
CA PHE A 365 14.40 -14.74 -12.77
C PHE A 365 13.77 -14.83 -11.39
N SER A 366 13.47 -16.07 -10.95
CA SER A 366 13.04 -16.36 -9.59
C SER A 366 14.25 -16.49 -8.69
N GLN A 367 14.32 -15.65 -7.64
CA GLN A 367 15.40 -15.68 -6.65
C GLN A 367 14.90 -15.25 -5.27
N ASP A 368 15.45 -15.89 -4.25
CA ASP A 368 15.31 -15.42 -2.86
C ASP A 368 16.16 -14.17 -2.66
N LEU A 369 15.52 -13.01 -2.69
CA LEU A 369 16.18 -11.70 -2.58
C LEU A 369 16.80 -11.44 -1.19
N THR A 370 16.59 -12.31 -0.20
CA THR A 370 17.29 -12.25 1.08
C THR A 370 18.69 -12.86 1.02
N LYS A 371 19.07 -13.50 -0.09
CA LYS A 371 20.36 -14.15 -0.32
C LYS A 371 21.11 -13.47 -1.45
N ASP A 372 22.45 -13.46 -1.36
CA ASP A 372 23.30 -12.94 -2.44
C ASP A 372 23.17 -13.81 -3.69
N PHE A 373 22.70 -13.21 -4.76
CA PHE A 373 22.58 -13.79 -6.10
C PHE A 373 23.53 -13.15 -7.12
N SER A 374 24.42 -12.26 -6.70
CA SER A 374 25.38 -11.58 -7.59
C SER A 374 26.32 -12.54 -8.34
N HIS A 375 26.43 -13.79 -7.85
CA HIS A 375 27.25 -14.85 -8.46
C HIS A 375 26.66 -15.45 -9.75
N HIS A 376 25.36 -15.22 -10.06
CA HIS A 376 24.75 -15.72 -11.30
C HIS A 376 25.33 -15.05 -12.54
N SER A 377 25.44 -15.80 -13.65
CA SER A 377 26.05 -15.31 -14.89
C SER A 377 25.40 -14.04 -15.43
N TRP A 378 24.10 -13.92 -15.33
CA TRP A 378 23.35 -12.72 -15.75
C TRP A 378 23.61 -11.52 -14.83
N ALA A 379 23.89 -11.75 -13.53
CA ALA A 379 24.19 -10.69 -12.57
C ALA A 379 25.65 -10.18 -12.70
N LYS A 380 26.61 -11.07 -12.96
CA LYS A 380 28.04 -10.74 -13.09
C LYS A 380 28.37 -9.78 -14.24
N GLN A 381 27.48 -9.60 -15.21
CA GLN A 381 27.71 -8.68 -16.33
C GLN A 381 27.59 -7.20 -15.92
N GLY A 382 27.16 -6.91 -14.70
CA GLY A 382 26.91 -5.57 -14.20
C GLY A 382 25.67 -4.92 -14.78
N PHE A 383 25.28 -3.78 -14.23
CA PHE A 383 24.13 -2.99 -14.65
C PHE A 383 24.45 -1.49 -14.59
N ASP A 384 23.86 -0.72 -15.49
CA ASP A 384 24.01 0.74 -15.51
C ASP A 384 23.09 1.41 -14.49
N ALA A 385 21.93 0.81 -14.24
CA ALA A 385 20.92 1.32 -13.34
C ALA A 385 20.19 0.19 -12.58
N LEU A 386 19.64 0.54 -11.42
CA LEU A 386 18.92 -0.36 -10.54
C LEU A 386 17.59 0.28 -10.12
N LEU A 387 16.51 -0.48 -10.17
CA LEU A 387 15.23 -0.13 -9.56
C LEU A 387 14.92 -1.11 -8.43
N ILE A 388 14.42 -0.62 -7.31
CA ILE A 388 14.08 -1.41 -6.13
C ILE A 388 12.71 -0.98 -5.63
N ASP A 389 11.73 -1.90 -5.60
CA ASP A 389 10.39 -1.67 -5.04
C ASP A 389 10.04 -2.78 -4.03
N PRO A 390 10.63 -2.78 -2.83
CA PRO A 390 10.58 -3.86 -1.88
C PRO A 390 9.28 -3.85 -1.05
N PRO A 391 8.98 -4.96 -0.35
CA PRO A 391 7.90 -4.99 0.63
C PRO A 391 8.17 -4.04 1.81
N ARG A 392 7.20 -3.91 2.73
CA ARG A 392 7.29 -3.02 3.92
C ARG A 392 8.51 -3.25 4.81
N SER A 393 9.13 -4.42 4.76
CA SER A 393 10.38 -4.73 5.48
C SER A 393 11.62 -4.02 4.92
N GLY A 394 11.50 -3.45 3.72
CA GLY A 394 12.62 -2.88 2.97
C GLY A 394 13.46 -3.95 2.29
N ALA A 395 14.66 -3.58 1.87
CA ALA A 395 15.61 -4.42 1.12
C ALA A 395 16.98 -4.50 1.80
N PHE A 396 17.04 -4.53 3.12
CA PHE A 396 18.28 -4.44 3.89
C PHE A 396 19.33 -5.47 3.48
N GLU A 397 18.91 -6.72 3.26
CA GLU A 397 19.79 -7.81 2.84
C GLU A 397 20.37 -7.53 1.45
N VAL A 398 19.55 -7.06 0.52
CA VAL A 398 19.97 -6.68 -0.84
C VAL A 398 21.00 -5.56 -0.81
N MET A 399 20.80 -4.56 0.07
CA MET A 399 21.71 -3.41 0.17
C MET A 399 23.17 -3.83 0.43
N GLN A 400 23.40 -4.99 1.08
CA GLN A 400 24.74 -5.45 1.41
C GLN A 400 25.56 -5.84 0.15
N TYR A 401 24.91 -6.22 -0.94
CA TYR A 401 25.56 -6.66 -2.17
C TYR A 401 25.20 -5.85 -3.43
N VAL A 402 24.40 -4.77 -3.26
CA VAL A 402 24.14 -3.79 -4.34
C VAL A 402 25.41 -3.31 -5.04
N PRO A 403 26.55 -3.04 -4.35
CA PRO A 403 27.78 -2.63 -5.02
C PRO A 403 28.30 -3.62 -6.07
N ASN A 404 28.02 -4.92 -5.88
CA ASN A 404 28.46 -5.99 -6.79
C ASN A 404 27.80 -5.89 -8.18
N PHE A 405 26.70 -5.14 -8.30
CA PHE A 405 25.99 -4.95 -9.56
C PHE A 405 26.55 -3.80 -10.40
N GLY A 406 27.38 -2.90 -9.82
CA GLY A 406 28.03 -1.81 -10.52
C GLY A 406 27.12 -0.65 -10.95
N ALA A 407 25.84 -0.65 -10.54
CA ALA A 407 24.88 0.36 -10.95
C ALA A 407 25.29 1.77 -10.48
N LYS A 408 25.26 2.74 -11.39
CA LYS A 408 25.58 4.13 -11.08
C LYS A 408 24.37 4.91 -10.58
N ARG A 409 23.16 4.53 -10.98
CA ARG A 409 21.90 5.16 -10.65
C ARG A 409 20.96 4.13 -10.03
N ILE A 410 20.38 4.47 -8.88
CA ILE A 410 19.44 3.60 -8.16
C ILE A 410 18.18 4.40 -7.90
N VAL A 411 17.03 3.93 -8.38
CA VAL A 411 15.74 4.40 -7.97
C VAL A 411 15.16 3.42 -6.94
N TYR A 412 14.81 3.95 -5.77
CA TYR A 412 14.20 3.20 -4.69
C TYR A 412 12.75 3.70 -4.47
N VAL A 413 11.78 2.82 -4.68
CA VAL A 413 10.36 3.04 -4.35
C VAL A 413 10.09 2.42 -2.98
N SER A 414 9.31 3.06 -2.13
CA SER A 414 9.08 2.55 -0.77
C SER A 414 7.70 2.90 -0.24
N CYS A 415 7.06 1.92 0.38
CA CYS A 415 5.83 2.08 1.15
C CYS A 415 6.07 2.25 2.66
N ASN A 416 7.34 2.43 3.09
CA ASN A 416 7.70 2.59 4.50
C ASN A 416 8.91 3.52 4.65
N PRO A 417 8.74 4.77 5.11
CA PRO A 417 9.82 5.74 5.22
C PRO A 417 10.93 5.33 6.20
N SER A 418 10.62 4.49 7.21
CA SER A 418 11.63 4.02 8.17
C SER A 418 12.61 3.05 7.53
N THR A 419 12.11 2.11 6.71
CA THR A 419 12.96 1.13 6.01
C THR A 419 13.71 1.79 4.88
N LEU A 420 13.11 2.72 4.15
CA LEU A 420 13.83 3.53 3.16
C LEU A 420 15.00 4.28 3.81
N ALA A 421 14.77 4.95 4.95
CA ALA A 421 15.83 5.69 5.64
C ALA A 421 16.99 4.76 6.08
N ARG A 422 16.66 3.57 6.64
CA ARG A 422 17.67 2.57 7.00
C ARG A 422 18.49 2.12 5.79
N ASP A 423 17.83 1.77 4.70
CA ASP A 423 18.45 1.24 3.48
C ASP A 423 19.25 2.34 2.75
N ALA A 424 18.77 3.59 2.77
CA ALA A 424 19.48 4.76 2.27
C ALA A 424 20.80 5.00 3.03
N GLY A 425 20.81 4.77 4.36
CA GLY A 425 22.01 4.83 5.17
C GLY A 425 23.07 3.81 4.73
N VAL A 426 22.65 2.61 4.33
CA VAL A 426 23.57 1.59 3.78
C VAL A 426 24.10 2.02 2.41
N LEU A 427 23.24 2.51 1.51
CA LEU A 427 23.66 3.02 0.19
C LEU A 427 24.69 4.15 0.32
N ALA A 428 24.50 5.05 1.30
CA ALA A 428 25.44 6.14 1.55
C ALA A 428 26.84 5.62 1.96
N GLN A 429 26.91 4.54 2.76
CA GLN A 429 28.18 3.90 3.13
C GLN A 429 28.92 3.32 1.91
N TYR A 430 28.20 2.93 0.88
CA TYR A 430 28.77 2.47 -0.38
C TYR A 430 28.99 3.60 -1.41
N GLY A 431 28.94 4.88 -1.00
CA GLY A 431 29.23 6.03 -1.84
C GLY A 431 28.09 6.43 -2.79
N TYR A 432 26.85 6.08 -2.47
CA TYR A 432 25.68 6.61 -3.16
C TYR A 432 25.16 7.84 -2.44
N GLN A 433 24.88 8.89 -3.17
CA GLN A 433 24.32 10.14 -2.68
C GLN A 433 22.84 10.23 -2.99
N LEU A 434 22.03 10.58 -2.00
CA LEU A 434 20.60 10.83 -2.19
C LEU A 434 20.40 12.16 -2.95
N LYS A 435 20.06 12.06 -4.25
CA LYS A 435 19.92 13.20 -5.14
C LYS A 435 18.52 13.82 -5.08
N LYS A 436 17.50 12.98 -5.28
CA LYS A 436 16.13 13.45 -5.37
C LYS A 436 15.20 12.56 -4.56
N ALA A 437 14.13 13.13 -4.01
CA ALA A 437 13.07 12.36 -3.37
C ALA A 437 11.71 13.03 -3.56
N ALA A 438 10.66 12.22 -3.64
CA ALA A 438 9.27 12.65 -3.62
C ALA A 438 8.42 11.72 -2.77
N VAL A 439 7.31 12.24 -2.24
CA VAL A 439 6.22 11.42 -1.70
C VAL A 439 5.16 11.20 -2.77
N MET A 440 4.41 10.10 -2.62
CA MET A 440 3.36 9.71 -3.54
C MET A 440 2.06 9.48 -2.76
N ASP A 441 0.96 10.02 -3.24
CA ASP A 441 -0.35 9.87 -2.60
C ASP A 441 -1.11 8.64 -3.12
N MET A 442 -0.45 7.47 -3.06
CA MET A 442 -1.02 6.18 -3.47
C MET A 442 -2.27 5.82 -2.66
N PHE A 443 -2.31 6.25 -1.39
CA PHE A 443 -3.38 5.98 -0.43
C PHE A 443 -3.88 7.29 0.17
N THR A 444 -4.59 8.09 -0.61
CA THR A 444 -5.24 9.32 -0.14
C THR A 444 -6.17 9.01 1.04
N HIS A 445 -6.25 9.90 2.00
CA HIS A 445 -7.01 9.78 3.25
C HIS A 445 -6.48 8.76 4.28
N THR A 446 -5.26 8.24 4.09
CA THR A 446 -4.60 7.36 5.05
C THR A 446 -3.22 7.88 5.45
N GLU A 447 -2.70 7.41 6.59
CA GLU A 447 -1.36 7.72 7.08
C GLU A 447 -0.22 7.06 6.30
N HIS A 448 -0.53 6.18 5.35
CA HIS A 448 0.51 5.50 4.56
C HIS A 448 1.33 6.51 3.74
N VAL A 449 2.65 6.38 3.88
CA VAL A 449 3.62 7.22 3.15
C VAL A 449 4.30 6.35 2.11
N GLU A 450 4.01 6.65 0.85
CA GLU A 450 4.72 6.10 -0.29
C GLU A 450 5.73 7.14 -0.78
N SER A 451 6.88 6.67 -1.25
CA SER A 451 7.96 7.56 -1.67
C SER A 451 8.80 6.95 -2.79
N ILE A 452 9.47 7.82 -3.54
CA ILE A 452 10.44 7.47 -4.56
C ILE A 452 11.70 8.31 -4.34
N ALA A 453 12.87 7.70 -4.46
CA ALA A 453 14.16 8.35 -4.23
C ALA A 453 15.18 7.92 -5.29
N LEU A 454 15.98 8.88 -5.76
CA LEU A 454 17.13 8.67 -6.65
C LEU A 454 18.43 8.76 -5.86
N PHE A 455 19.25 7.73 -6.00
CA PHE A 455 20.63 7.70 -5.51
C PHE A 455 21.59 7.59 -6.69
N GLU A 456 22.69 8.34 -6.62
CA GLU A 456 23.75 8.30 -7.64
C GLU A 456 25.10 8.01 -7.00
N LYS A 457 25.91 7.19 -7.67
CA LYS A 457 27.27 6.84 -7.27
C LYS A 457 28.20 8.04 -7.40
N ILE A 458 28.99 8.33 -6.37
CA ILE A 458 29.97 9.43 -6.38
C ILE A 458 31.25 8.92 -7.02
N GLU A 459 31.70 9.52 -8.12
CA GLU A 459 32.91 9.11 -8.86
C GLU A 459 34.21 9.14 -8.03
N GLN A 460 34.29 10.00 -7.03
CA GLN A 460 35.48 10.10 -6.16
C GLN A 460 35.62 8.90 -5.19
N PHE A 461 34.58 8.15 -4.94
CA PHE A 461 34.60 6.98 -4.05
C PHE A 461 35.30 5.78 -4.69
N GLU A 462 35.29 5.67 -6.02
CA GLU A 462 35.97 4.60 -6.79
C GLU A 462 37.49 4.75 -6.70
N LYS A 463 38.03 5.97 -6.76
CA LYS A 463 39.48 6.24 -6.71
C LYS A 463 40.13 5.96 -5.34
N THR A 464 39.36 5.93 -4.27
CA THR A 464 39.90 5.71 -2.92
C THR A 464 39.98 4.23 -2.56
N GLN A 465 39.20 3.36 -3.19
CA GLN A 465 39.29 1.91 -3.05
C GLN A 465 40.41 1.31 -3.91
N GLU A 466 40.65 1.81 -5.14
CA GLU A 466 41.75 1.36 -5.99
C GLU A 466 43.16 1.71 -5.46
N ILE A 467 43.25 2.62 -4.46
CA ILE A 467 44.55 3.01 -3.84
C ILE A 467 44.83 2.16 -2.56
N ASN A 468 43.84 1.44 -2.06
CA ASN A 468 43.94 0.63 -0.81
C ASN A 468 43.93 -0.89 -1.06
N ASP A 469 43.80 -1.35 -2.31
CA ASP A 469 44.02 -2.74 -2.78
C ASP A 469 45.40 -2.83 -3.46
#